data_c829fbe26fae1d6e9ffffa1641a561bb
#
_entry.id   c829fbe26fae1d6e9ffffa1641a561bb
#
_cell.length_a   1.000
_cell.length_b   1.000
_cell.length_c   1.000
_cell.angle_alpha   90.00
_cell.angle_beta   90.00
_cell.angle_gamma   90.00
#
_symmetry.space_group_name_H-M   'P 1'
#
loop_
_entity.id
_entity.type
_entity.pdbx_description
1 polymer ?
#
loop_
_entity_poly.entity_id
_entity_poly.type
_entity_poly.pdbx_seq_one_letter_code
_entity_poly.pdbx_strand_id
1 'polypeptide(L)' 'MVYELAQRGQNGLLVRLLWDSIRDQLILRYRDRLNDDAFTAQVPKAQALAAFNPNAFRPV' A
#
# COMPACT_ATOMS: atom_id res chain seq x y z
N MET A 1 -16.97 3.94 -3.17
CA MET A 1 -16.71 2.67 -2.46
C MET A 1 -15.25 2.30 -2.62
N VAL A 2 -14.64 1.76 -1.58
CA VAL A 2 -13.24 1.40 -1.60
C VAL A 2 -13.12 -0.12 -1.73
N TYR A 3 -12.32 -0.56 -2.70
CA TYR A 3 -12.08 -1.99 -2.96
C TYR A 3 -10.64 -2.34 -2.65
N GLU A 4 -10.43 -3.49 -2.03
CA GLU A 4 -9.07 -4.02 -1.88
C GLU A 4 -8.68 -4.77 -3.14
N LEU A 5 -7.66 -4.29 -3.84
CA LEU A 5 -7.19 -4.90 -5.07
C LEU A 5 -6.13 -5.97 -4.82
N ALA A 6 -5.27 -5.76 -3.84
CA ALA A 6 -4.18 -6.68 -3.55
C ALA A 6 -3.66 -6.45 -2.14
N GLN A 7 -2.99 -7.48 -1.61
CA GLN A 7 -2.41 -7.44 -0.28
C GLN A 7 -1.13 -8.25 -0.28
N ARG A 8 -0.10 -7.74 0.36
CA ARG A 8 1.15 -8.45 0.56
C ARG A 8 1.66 -8.24 1.97
N GLY A 9 2.24 -9.32 2.54
CA GLY A 9 2.86 -9.26 3.84
C GLY A 9 4.28 -9.81 3.78
N GLN A 10 5.22 -9.15 4.45
CA GLN A 10 6.60 -9.60 4.52
C GLN A 10 7.28 -9.00 5.75
N ASN A 11 7.89 -9.85 6.57
CA ASN A 11 8.71 -9.40 7.71
C ASN A 11 7.98 -8.42 8.64
N GLY A 12 6.71 -8.68 8.93
CA GLY A 12 5.91 -7.82 9.80
C GLY A 12 5.29 -6.61 9.13
N LEU A 13 5.62 -6.37 7.86
CA LEU A 13 5.04 -5.28 7.08
C LEU A 13 3.86 -5.82 6.26
N LEU A 14 2.71 -5.19 6.40
CA LEU A 14 1.53 -5.48 5.61
C LEU A 14 1.23 -4.30 4.71
N VAL A 15 1.12 -4.56 3.41
CA VAL A 15 0.83 -3.54 2.40
C VAL A 15 -0.46 -3.92 1.69
N ARG A 16 -1.42 -3.01 1.66
CA ARG A 16 -2.68 -3.19 0.96
C ARG A 16 -2.81 -2.14 -0.13
N LEU A 17 -3.21 -2.58 -1.31
CA LEU A 17 -3.54 -1.68 -2.41
C LEU A 17 -5.05 -1.57 -2.50
N LEU A 18 -5.57 -0.37 -2.35
CA LEU A 18 -6.99 -0.08 -2.35
C LEU A 18 -7.32 0.85 -3.51
N TRP A 19 -8.53 0.72 -4.03
CA TRP A 19 -9.04 1.61 -5.08
C TRP A 19 -10.33 2.27 -4.59
N ASP A 20 -10.33 3.60 -4.59
CA ASP A 20 -11.52 4.40 -4.31
C ASP A 20 -12.21 4.70 -5.64
N SER A 21 -13.34 4.03 -5.88
CA SER A 21 -14.04 4.12 -7.16
C SER A 21 -14.73 5.48 -7.36
N ILE A 22 -15.06 6.17 -6.29
CA ILE A 22 -15.72 7.47 -6.38
C ILE A 22 -14.73 8.54 -6.81
N ARG A 23 -13.54 8.53 -6.23
CA ARG A 23 -12.49 9.50 -6.53
C ARG A 23 -11.53 9.03 -7.60
N ASP A 24 -11.64 7.76 -8.01
CA ASP A 24 -10.74 7.10 -8.95
C ASP A 24 -9.28 7.24 -8.53
N GLN A 25 -9.02 6.91 -7.27
CA GLN A 25 -7.70 7.02 -6.67
C GLN A 25 -7.23 5.68 -6.12
N LEU A 26 -5.94 5.43 -6.27
CA LEU A 26 -5.28 4.29 -5.64
C LEU A 26 -4.67 4.74 -4.32
N ILE A 27 -4.83 3.88 -3.32
CA ILE A 27 -4.38 4.16 -1.97
C ILE A 27 -3.55 2.97 -1.51
N LEU A 28 -2.37 3.25 -0.97
CA LEU A 28 -1.57 2.25 -0.28
C LEU A 28 -1.71 2.43 1.21
N ARG A 29 -2.01 1.32 1.88
CA ARG A 29 -2.09 1.29 3.33
C ARG A 29 -0.98 0.39 3.85
N TYR A 30 -0.13 0.94 4.68
CA TYR A 30 0.98 0.24 5.30
C TYR A 30 0.70 -0.01 6.76
N ARG A 31 1.04 -1.21 7.21
CA ARG A 31 0.99 -1.52 8.63
C ARG A 31 2.27 -2.27 9.00
N ASP A 32 3.02 -1.71 9.94
CA ASP A 32 4.23 -2.33 10.47
C ASP A 32 3.92 -2.85 11.86
N ARG A 33 3.85 -4.18 11.99
CA ARG A 33 3.51 -4.81 13.27
C ARG A 33 4.65 -4.76 14.27
N LEU A 34 5.89 -4.71 13.77
CA LEU A 34 7.06 -4.70 14.66
C LEU A 34 7.18 -3.36 15.38
N ASN A 35 6.88 -2.26 14.69
CA ASN A 35 6.97 -0.92 15.26
C ASN A 35 5.60 -0.33 15.60
N ASP A 36 4.53 -1.09 15.40
CA ASP A 36 3.15 -0.65 15.62
C ASP A 36 2.83 0.65 14.91
N ASP A 37 3.34 0.79 13.70
CA ASP A 37 3.11 1.95 12.84
C ASP A 37 2.16 1.61 11.71
N ALA A 38 1.37 2.60 11.30
CA ALA A 38 0.51 2.48 10.15
C ALA A 38 0.38 3.84 9.47
N PHE A 39 0.37 3.84 8.16
CA PHE A 39 0.08 5.06 7.41
C PHE A 39 -0.57 4.74 6.07
N THR A 40 -1.17 5.75 5.48
CA THR A 40 -1.86 5.65 4.20
C THR A 40 -1.32 6.71 3.27
N ALA A 41 -1.09 6.34 2.00
CA ALA A 41 -0.58 7.25 0.99
C ALA A 41 -1.38 7.09 -0.29
N GLN A 42 -1.66 8.19 -0.98
CA GLN A 42 -2.20 8.16 -2.32
C GLN A 42 -1.09 7.88 -3.31
N VAL A 43 -1.40 7.09 -4.34
CA VAL A 43 -0.41 6.69 -5.34
C VAL A 43 -0.97 6.93 -6.73
N PRO A 44 -0.22 7.59 -7.63
CA PRO A 44 -0.61 7.68 -9.02
C PRO A 44 -0.74 6.29 -9.63
N LYS A 45 -1.73 6.10 -10.49
CA LYS A 45 -1.99 4.79 -11.11
C LYS A 45 -0.75 4.23 -11.80
N ALA A 46 0.01 5.09 -12.47
CA ALA A 46 1.20 4.67 -13.21
C ALA A 46 2.30 4.12 -12.29
N GLN A 47 2.28 4.45 -11.00
CA GLN A 47 3.31 4.03 -10.05
C GLN A 47 2.80 2.95 -9.08
N ALA A 48 1.56 2.53 -9.22
CA ALA A 48 0.93 1.65 -8.24
C ALA A 48 1.65 0.32 -8.09
N LEU A 49 2.07 -0.31 -9.19
CA LEU A 49 2.77 -1.59 -9.14
C LEU A 49 4.11 -1.47 -8.44
N ALA A 50 4.88 -0.46 -8.78
CA ALA A 50 6.18 -0.23 -8.16
C ALA A 50 6.02 0.08 -6.67
N ALA A 51 5.06 0.92 -6.33
CA ALA A 51 4.81 1.29 -4.95
C ALA A 51 4.28 0.11 -4.12
N PHE A 52 3.57 -0.83 -4.75
CA PHE A 52 3.03 -2.00 -4.06
C PHE A 52 4.09 -3.06 -3.77
N ASN A 53 5.25 -2.99 -4.39
CA ASN A 53 6.34 -3.94 -4.15
C ASN A 53 6.96 -3.67 -2.78
N PRO A 54 6.94 -4.65 -1.84
CA PRO A 54 7.52 -4.44 -0.50
C PRO A 54 8.99 -4.06 -0.53
N ASN A 55 9.73 -4.48 -1.56
CA ASN A 55 11.15 -4.15 -1.68
C ASN A 55 11.38 -2.66 -1.95
N ALA A 56 10.39 -1.94 -2.45
CA ALA A 56 10.50 -0.51 -2.70
C ALA A 56 10.61 0.32 -1.42
N PHE A 57 10.23 -0.26 -0.28
CA PHE A 57 10.23 0.44 1.01
C PHE A 57 11.47 0.15 1.85
N ARG A 58 12.39 -0.67 1.34
CA ARG A 58 13.63 -0.96 2.05
C ARG A 58 14.64 0.12 1.74
N PRO A 59 15.31 0.65 2.77
CA PRO A 59 16.44 1.54 2.52
C PRO A 59 17.52 0.75 1.78
N VAL A 60 18.03 1.36 0.77
CA VAL A 60 19.07 0.74 -0.05
C VAL A 60 20.41 0.91 0.63
#